data_ec5328b5287498d41b31c69a6ecbb1ee
#
_entry.id   ec5328b5287498d41b31c69a6ecbb1ee
#
_cell.length_a   1.000
_cell.length_b   1.000
_cell.length_c   1.000
_cell.angle_alpha   90.00
_cell.angle_beta   90.00
_cell.angle_gamma   90.00
#
_symmetry.space_group_name_H-M   'P 1'
#
loop_
_entity.id
_entity.type
_entity.pdbx_description
1 polymer ?
#
loop_
_entity_poly.entity_id
_entity_poly.type
_entity_poly.pdbx_seq_one_letter_code
_entity_poly.pdbx_strand_id
1 'polypeptide(L)'
;MDFGLKGKKAVVSGSTAGIGLAIATALAEEGAKVVVNGRTEARVNAALEKIRHHHKTADLQGVAADLGTAAGVEAFVKRVPHADVLINNLGIFEPKPFAEIPDAEWLRFFEVNVLSGVRLSRHYLPGMLKNNWGRIIFISSESAFQVPAEMVHYGMTKTAQIAIARGLAESVAGTGVTVNSVLPGPTASEGAVGFLDGLAKKHGLSPAEMEKEFFKSARPTSLLKRFETPEEIAAVVTFIASAQSAAIRGASVRAEGGVIRSI
;
A
#
# COMPACT_ATOMS: atom_id res chain seq x y z
N MET A 1 1.61 -23.55 -4.05
CA MET A 1 0.85 -23.03 -5.23
C MET A 1 1.82 -22.15 -6.00
N ASP A 2 1.89 -22.27 -7.30
CA ASP A 2 2.71 -21.36 -8.11
C ASP A 2 1.88 -20.10 -8.42
N PHE A 3 2.35 -18.94 -7.99
CA PHE A 3 1.67 -17.66 -8.24
C PHE A 3 2.00 -17.06 -9.61
N GLY A 4 2.92 -17.65 -10.39
CA GLY A 4 3.32 -17.16 -11.71
C GLY A 4 4.01 -15.80 -11.68
N LEU A 5 4.70 -15.47 -10.56
CA LEU A 5 5.39 -14.19 -10.35
C LEU A 5 6.89 -14.27 -10.67
N LYS A 6 7.43 -15.47 -10.85
CA LYS A 6 8.86 -15.67 -11.15
C LYS A 6 9.28 -14.88 -12.39
N GLY A 7 10.28 -14.02 -12.21
CA GLY A 7 10.82 -13.16 -13.27
C GLY A 7 9.98 -11.94 -13.63
N LYS A 8 8.77 -11.78 -13.09
CA LYS A 8 7.94 -10.57 -13.25
C LYS A 8 8.58 -9.39 -12.53
N LYS A 9 8.59 -8.21 -13.16
CA LYS A 9 9.09 -7.00 -12.53
C LYS A 9 7.99 -6.34 -11.70
N ALA A 10 8.20 -6.28 -10.39
CA ALA A 10 7.27 -5.70 -9.43
C ALA A 10 7.83 -4.38 -8.87
N VAL A 11 7.07 -3.30 -8.99
CA VAL A 11 7.35 -2.00 -8.37
C VAL A 11 6.47 -1.83 -7.14
N VAL A 12 7.09 -1.57 -5.98
CA VAL A 12 6.37 -1.29 -4.75
C VAL A 12 6.74 0.11 -4.26
N SER A 13 5.80 1.07 -4.37
CA SER A 13 6.03 2.43 -3.91
C SER A 13 6.04 2.51 -2.38
N GLY A 14 6.98 3.28 -1.80
CA GLY A 14 7.08 3.43 -0.34
C GLY A 14 7.37 2.11 0.38
N SER A 15 8.32 1.33 -0.11
CA SER A 15 8.60 -0.05 0.34
C SER A 15 9.83 -0.19 1.24
N THR A 16 10.21 0.85 1.99
CA THR A 16 11.35 0.79 2.92
C THR A 16 10.98 0.37 4.35
N ALA A 17 9.69 0.25 4.66
CA ALA A 17 9.18 -0.15 5.97
C ALA A 17 7.74 -0.65 5.89
N GLY A 18 7.23 -1.23 6.98
CA GLY A 18 5.84 -1.62 7.18
C GLY A 18 5.26 -2.49 6.07
N ILE A 19 4.01 -2.23 5.69
CA ILE A 19 3.27 -3.00 4.67
C ILE A 19 4.06 -3.08 3.35
N GLY A 20 4.62 -1.96 2.89
CA GLY A 20 5.36 -1.93 1.62
C GLY A 20 6.61 -2.80 1.63
N LEU A 21 7.35 -2.86 2.73
CA LEU A 21 8.51 -3.72 2.88
C LEU A 21 8.09 -5.20 2.92
N ALA A 22 7.05 -5.52 3.66
CA ALA A 22 6.53 -6.89 3.74
C ALA A 22 6.05 -7.38 2.36
N ILE A 23 5.33 -6.53 1.60
CA ILE A 23 4.92 -6.85 0.22
C ILE A 23 6.14 -7.06 -0.68
N ALA A 24 7.14 -6.17 -0.61
CA ALA A 24 8.36 -6.32 -1.41
C ALA A 24 9.10 -7.63 -1.10
N THR A 25 9.15 -8.01 0.18
CA THR A 25 9.73 -9.27 0.63
C THR A 25 8.95 -10.47 0.08
N ALA A 26 7.63 -10.50 0.26
CA ALA A 26 6.79 -11.60 -0.20
C ALA A 26 6.83 -11.78 -1.74
N LEU A 27 6.84 -10.68 -2.50
CA LEU A 27 7.00 -10.75 -3.96
C LEU A 27 8.39 -11.28 -4.38
N ALA A 28 9.44 -10.94 -3.62
CA ALA A 28 10.78 -11.46 -3.86
C ALA A 28 10.87 -12.97 -3.55
N GLU A 29 10.16 -13.45 -2.53
CA GLU A 29 10.00 -14.86 -2.18
C GLU A 29 9.39 -15.67 -3.32
N GLU A 30 8.43 -15.08 -4.02
CA GLU A 30 7.80 -15.67 -5.20
C GLU A 30 8.64 -15.53 -6.49
N GLY A 31 9.89 -15.07 -6.38
CA GLY A 31 10.85 -14.97 -7.48
C GLY A 31 10.61 -13.77 -8.41
N ALA A 32 9.85 -12.78 -7.99
CA ALA A 32 9.73 -11.53 -8.73
C ALA A 32 11.04 -10.72 -8.66
N LYS A 33 11.28 -9.89 -9.71
CA LYS A 33 12.30 -8.85 -9.72
C LYS A 33 11.72 -7.60 -9.05
N VAL A 34 12.11 -7.33 -7.80
CA VAL A 34 11.43 -6.30 -7.00
C VAL A 34 12.18 -4.99 -7.02
N VAL A 35 11.48 -3.92 -7.35
CA VAL A 35 11.96 -2.55 -7.22
C VAL A 35 11.48 -1.97 -5.89
N VAL A 36 12.43 -1.71 -4.99
CA VAL A 36 12.21 -1.08 -3.69
C VAL A 36 12.38 0.42 -3.82
N ASN A 37 11.41 1.18 -3.33
CA ASN A 37 11.41 2.63 -3.37
C ASN A 37 11.30 3.26 -1.97
N GLY A 38 12.03 4.32 -1.77
CA GLY A 38 11.98 5.21 -0.62
C GLY A 38 12.57 6.58 -0.97
N ARG A 39 12.47 7.55 -0.05
CA ARG A 39 12.93 8.92 -0.30
C ARG A 39 14.45 9.08 -0.26
N THR A 40 15.17 8.22 0.44
CA THR A 40 16.63 8.33 0.61
C THR A 40 17.31 7.01 0.28
N GLU A 41 18.52 7.08 -0.28
CA GLU A 41 19.36 5.91 -0.58
C GLU A 41 19.62 5.07 0.68
N ALA A 42 19.86 5.71 1.83
CA ALA A 42 20.11 5.00 3.09
C ALA A 42 18.93 4.08 3.49
N ARG A 43 17.69 4.59 3.43
CA ARG A 43 16.51 3.78 3.74
C ARG A 43 16.27 2.68 2.71
N VAL A 44 16.51 2.98 1.44
CA VAL A 44 16.39 2.00 0.35
C VAL A 44 17.40 0.86 0.55
N ASN A 45 18.67 1.19 0.79
CA ASN A 45 19.72 0.19 1.01
C ASN A 45 19.44 -0.68 2.24
N ALA A 46 19.03 -0.07 3.35
CA ALA A 46 18.64 -0.83 4.55
C ALA A 46 17.47 -1.80 4.29
N ALA A 47 16.51 -1.41 3.46
CA ALA A 47 15.41 -2.29 3.07
C ALA A 47 15.88 -3.44 2.17
N LEU A 48 16.75 -3.17 1.21
CA LEU A 48 17.34 -4.21 0.36
C LEU A 48 18.13 -5.25 1.20
N GLU A 49 18.88 -4.79 2.19
CA GLU A 49 19.61 -5.69 3.11
C GLU A 49 18.65 -6.56 3.91
N LYS A 50 17.57 -5.99 4.45
CA LYS A 50 16.54 -6.76 5.16
C LYS A 50 15.94 -7.86 4.28
N ILE A 51 15.56 -7.55 3.03
CA ILE A 51 15.02 -8.55 2.11
C ILE A 51 16.07 -9.62 1.79
N ARG A 52 17.32 -9.24 1.52
CA ARG A 52 18.42 -10.20 1.24
C ARG A 52 18.77 -11.08 2.43
N HIS A 53 18.56 -10.62 3.65
CA HIS A 53 18.76 -11.43 4.84
C HIS A 53 17.82 -12.65 4.85
N HIS A 54 16.58 -12.48 4.41
CA HIS A 54 15.60 -13.56 4.28
C HIS A 54 15.77 -14.35 2.97
N HIS A 55 16.11 -13.65 1.87
CA HIS A 55 16.21 -14.21 0.51
C HIS A 55 17.50 -13.78 -0.16
N LYS A 56 18.59 -14.55 0.04
CA LYS A 56 19.94 -14.23 -0.46
C LYS A 56 20.00 -14.08 -1.99
N THR A 57 19.14 -14.78 -2.74
CA THR A 57 19.13 -14.81 -4.20
C THR A 57 18.07 -13.88 -4.82
N ALA A 58 17.40 -13.05 -4.01
CA ALA A 58 16.39 -12.13 -4.49
C ALA A 58 16.94 -11.14 -5.53
N ASP A 59 16.26 -11.00 -6.66
CA ASP A 59 16.56 -10.00 -7.70
C ASP A 59 15.94 -8.67 -7.30
N LEU A 60 16.75 -7.77 -6.75
CA LEU A 60 16.32 -6.52 -6.15
C LEU A 60 16.99 -5.31 -6.79
N GLN A 61 16.19 -4.28 -7.09
CA GLN A 61 16.64 -2.95 -7.50
C GLN A 61 16.18 -1.91 -6.48
N GLY A 62 17.09 -1.09 -5.96
CA GLY A 62 16.74 0.06 -5.12
C GLY A 62 16.67 1.34 -5.93
N VAL A 63 15.64 2.17 -5.68
CA VAL A 63 15.52 3.49 -6.32
C VAL A 63 15.04 4.52 -5.30
N ALA A 64 15.93 5.42 -4.91
CA ALA A 64 15.56 6.57 -4.10
C ALA A 64 14.91 7.64 -4.97
N ALA A 65 13.65 7.98 -4.64
CA ALA A 65 12.87 9.05 -5.26
C ALA A 65 11.67 9.38 -4.36
N ASP A 66 11.30 10.66 -4.29
CA ASP A 66 10.07 11.06 -3.60
C ASP A 66 8.87 10.95 -4.54
N LEU A 67 8.22 9.80 -4.52
CA LEU A 67 7.04 9.53 -5.35
C LEU A 67 5.78 10.32 -4.93
N GLY A 68 5.83 11.06 -3.83
CA GLY A 68 4.80 12.03 -3.46
C GLY A 68 4.80 13.27 -4.35
N THR A 69 5.79 13.45 -5.23
CA THR A 69 5.92 14.60 -6.13
C THR A 69 5.93 14.19 -7.60
N ALA A 70 5.48 15.06 -8.50
CA ALA A 70 5.53 14.81 -9.94
C ALA A 70 6.97 14.62 -10.44
N ALA A 71 7.90 15.47 -9.99
CA ALA A 71 9.32 15.41 -10.36
C ALA A 71 9.97 14.09 -9.89
N GLY A 72 9.64 13.65 -8.66
CA GLY A 72 10.15 12.38 -8.14
C GLY A 72 9.64 11.18 -8.92
N VAL A 73 8.35 11.18 -9.33
CA VAL A 73 7.82 10.13 -10.20
C VAL A 73 8.51 10.15 -11.56
N GLU A 74 8.71 11.30 -12.18
CA GLU A 74 9.42 11.42 -13.46
C GLU A 74 10.86 10.87 -13.37
N ALA A 75 11.60 11.21 -12.33
CA ALA A 75 12.93 10.70 -12.09
C ALA A 75 12.94 9.18 -11.87
N PHE A 76 11.95 8.66 -11.15
CA PHE A 76 11.79 7.23 -10.86
C PHE A 76 11.53 6.42 -12.14
N VAL A 77 10.56 6.83 -12.95
CA VAL A 77 10.17 6.07 -14.14
C VAL A 77 11.23 6.06 -15.23
N LYS A 78 12.13 7.08 -15.28
CA LYS A 78 13.32 7.05 -16.12
C LYS A 78 14.29 5.93 -15.74
N ARG A 79 14.41 5.61 -14.44
CA ARG A 79 15.24 4.51 -13.93
C ARG A 79 14.55 3.16 -13.99
N VAL A 80 13.22 3.15 -13.96
CA VAL A 80 12.38 1.96 -13.98
C VAL A 80 11.30 2.11 -15.06
N PRO A 81 11.64 1.97 -16.34
CA PRO A 81 10.71 2.25 -17.44
C PRO A 81 9.59 1.20 -17.60
N HIS A 82 9.73 0.02 -17.00
CA HIS A 82 8.78 -1.08 -17.14
C HIS A 82 8.45 -1.71 -15.80
N ALA A 83 7.19 -2.15 -15.64
CA ALA A 83 6.73 -2.99 -14.55
C ALA A 83 5.62 -3.91 -15.04
N ASP A 84 5.61 -5.16 -14.57
CA ASP A 84 4.53 -6.11 -14.75
C ASP A 84 3.51 -5.99 -13.60
N VAL A 85 3.99 -5.74 -12.40
CA VAL A 85 3.20 -5.55 -11.17
C VAL A 85 3.51 -4.17 -10.60
N LEU A 86 2.47 -3.39 -10.33
CA LEU A 86 2.56 -2.10 -9.66
C LEU A 86 1.75 -2.12 -8.36
N ILE A 87 2.45 -1.94 -7.25
CA ILE A 87 1.82 -1.78 -5.93
C ILE A 87 1.91 -0.31 -5.53
N ASN A 88 0.79 0.39 -5.61
CA ASN A 88 0.62 1.77 -5.15
C ASN A 88 0.39 1.76 -3.64
N ASN A 89 1.48 1.66 -2.88
CA ASN A 89 1.47 1.57 -1.42
C ASN A 89 1.82 2.88 -0.73
N LEU A 90 2.48 3.82 -1.42
CA LEU A 90 2.85 5.09 -0.80
C LEU A 90 1.63 5.81 -0.20
N GLY A 91 1.76 6.25 1.05
CA GLY A 91 0.73 7.02 1.72
C GLY A 91 1.23 7.65 3.01
N ILE A 92 0.54 8.71 3.41
CA ILE A 92 0.70 9.40 4.69
C ILE A 92 -0.64 9.40 5.41
N PHE A 93 -0.60 9.41 6.73
CA PHE A 93 -1.75 9.59 7.61
C PHE A 93 -1.35 10.46 8.79
N GLU A 94 -2.27 11.25 9.29
CA GLU A 94 -2.07 12.12 10.45
C GLU A 94 -3.43 12.47 11.04
N PRO A 95 -3.71 12.17 12.32
CA PRO A 95 -4.93 12.62 12.98
C PRO A 95 -4.91 14.13 13.17
N LYS A 96 -6.03 14.79 12.79
CA LYS A 96 -6.23 16.21 12.98
C LYS A 96 -7.72 16.53 13.01
N PRO A 97 -8.20 17.38 13.96
CA PRO A 97 -9.59 17.84 13.98
C PRO A 97 -9.97 18.49 12.65
N PHE A 98 -11.16 18.20 12.15
CA PHE A 98 -11.60 18.68 10.82
C PHE A 98 -11.43 20.20 10.63
N ALA A 99 -11.83 20.99 11.63
CA ALA A 99 -11.73 22.46 11.57
C ALA A 99 -10.29 23.00 11.55
N GLU A 100 -9.30 22.17 11.89
CA GLU A 100 -7.89 22.57 11.95
C GLU A 100 -7.11 22.11 10.70
N ILE A 101 -7.74 21.40 9.75
CA ILE A 101 -7.09 20.91 8.53
C ILE A 101 -7.07 22.05 7.51
N PRO A 102 -5.92 22.71 7.24
CA PRO A 102 -5.86 23.74 6.23
C PRO A 102 -5.89 23.15 4.81
N ASP A 103 -6.32 23.94 3.82
CA ASP A 103 -6.39 23.52 2.42
C ASP A 103 -5.07 22.91 1.91
N ALA A 104 -3.94 23.45 2.32
CA ALA A 104 -2.62 22.93 1.95
C ALA A 104 -2.41 21.49 2.39
N GLU A 105 -2.99 21.05 3.52
CA GLU A 105 -2.91 19.65 3.94
C GLU A 105 -3.84 18.75 3.13
N TRP A 106 -5.04 19.20 2.81
CA TRP A 106 -5.92 18.47 1.89
C TRP A 106 -5.23 18.20 0.57
N LEU A 107 -4.58 19.20 -0.01
CA LEU A 107 -3.82 19.10 -1.25
C LEU A 107 -2.60 18.17 -1.09
N ARG A 108 -1.85 18.30 0.01
CA ARG A 108 -0.70 17.42 0.29
C ARG A 108 -1.10 15.96 0.40
N PHE A 109 -2.18 15.67 1.13
CA PHE A 109 -2.69 14.29 1.25
C PHE A 109 -3.15 13.74 -0.09
N PHE A 110 -3.84 14.53 -0.88
CA PHE A 110 -4.27 14.13 -2.21
C PHE A 110 -3.07 13.89 -3.15
N GLU A 111 -2.09 14.79 -3.14
CA GLU A 111 -0.85 14.68 -3.93
C GLU A 111 -0.10 13.38 -3.61
N VAL A 112 0.15 13.11 -2.33
CA VAL A 112 0.94 11.96 -1.89
C VAL A 112 0.16 10.65 -2.00
N ASN A 113 -1.08 10.60 -1.49
CA ASN A 113 -1.81 9.34 -1.39
C ASN A 113 -2.51 8.94 -2.69
N VAL A 114 -2.88 9.92 -3.53
CA VAL A 114 -3.70 9.68 -4.72
C VAL A 114 -2.90 9.88 -6.00
N LEU A 115 -2.36 11.08 -6.23
CA LEU A 115 -1.68 11.40 -7.49
C LEU A 115 -0.41 10.62 -7.70
N SER A 116 0.29 10.18 -6.66
CA SER A 116 1.44 9.28 -6.78
C SER A 116 1.07 8.01 -7.55
N GLY A 117 0.00 7.33 -7.11
CA GLY A 117 -0.51 6.12 -7.73
C GLY A 117 -1.08 6.34 -9.13
N VAL A 118 -1.76 7.47 -9.35
CA VAL A 118 -2.26 7.86 -10.69
C VAL A 118 -1.12 8.04 -11.67
N ARG A 119 -0.05 8.74 -11.29
CA ARG A 119 1.11 8.98 -12.16
C ARG A 119 1.84 7.70 -12.52
N LEU A 120 2.11 6.83 -11.53
CA LEU A 120 2.73 5.54 -11.76
C LEU A 120 1.87 4.63 -12.64
N SER A 121 0.58 4.54 -12.35
CA SER A 121 -0.37 3.73 -13.14
C SER A 121 -0.45 4.22 -14.58
N ARG A 122 -0.54 5.54 -14.81
CA ARG A 122 -0.52 6.15 -16.14
C ARG A 122 0.73 5.79 -16.94
N HIS A 123 1.88 5.72 -16.28
CA HIS A 123 3.15 5.39 -16.92
C HIS A 123 3.22 3.90 -17.31
N TYR A 124 2.88 2.99 -16.40
CA TYR A 124 3.10 1.55 -16.62
C TYR A 124 1.99 0.87 -17.42
N LEU A 125 0.76 1.37 -17.34
CA LEU A 125 -0.40 0.76 -17.97
C LEU A 125 -0.25 0.50 -19.49
N PRO A 126 0.28 1.43 -20.32
CA PRO A 126 0.43 1.18 -21.75
C PRO A 126 1.32 -0.03 -22.06
N GLY A 127 2.41 -0.23 -21.28
CA GLY A 127 3.29 -1.38 -21.40
C GLY A 127 2.60 -2.69 -21.01
N MET A 128 1.82 -2.66 -19.93
CA MET A 128 1.02 -3.82 -19.48
C MET A 128 -0.03 -4.21 -20.53
N LEU A 129 -0.71 -3.25 -21.12
CA LEU A 129 -1.69 -3.49 -22.19
C LEU A 129 -1.04 -4.09 -23.44
N LYS A 130 0.11 -3.56 -23.86
CA LYS A 130 0.87 -4.10 -25.01
C LYS A 130 1.26 -5.56 -24.81
N ASN A 131 1.62 -5.93 -23.58
CA ASN A 131 1.99 -7.30 -23.22
C ASN A 131 0.79 -8.18 -22.90
N ASN A 132 -0.42 -7.62 -22.91
CA ASN A 132 -1.67 -8.24 -22.47
C ASN A 132 -1.53 -8.94 -21.10
N TRP A 133 -0.75 -8.35 -20.19
CA TRP A 133 -0.55 -8.83 -18.84
C TRP A 133 -0.11 -7.67 -17.93
N GLY A 134 -0.73 -7.56 -16.78
CA GLY A 134 -0.35 -6.57 -15.76
C GLY A 134 -1.20 -6.67 -14.50
N ARG A 135 -0.65 -6.21 -13.38
CA ARG A 135 -1.32 -6.13 -12.09
C ARG A 135 -1.09 -4.74 -11.50
N ILE A 136 -2.15 -3.98 -11.30
CA ILE A 136 -2.12 -2.69 -10.60
C ILE A 136 -2.94 -2.82 -9.33
N ILE A 137 -2.30 -2.58 -8.19
CA ILE A 137 -2.93 -2.70 -6.87
C ILE A 137 -2.75 -1.41 -6.10
N PHE A 138 -3.84 -0.86 -5.59
CA PHE A 138 -3.82 0.28 -4.67
C PHE A 138 -3.97 -0.23 -3.24
N ILE A 139 -3.04 0.13 -2.36
CA ILE A 139 -3.17 -0.14 -0.93
C ILE A 139 -3.99 1.00 -0.33
N SER A 140 -5.29 0.76 -0.24
CA SER A 140 -6.25 1.67 0.35
C SER A 140 -6.29 1.50 1.88
N SER A 141 -7.47 1.39 2.48
CA SER A 141 -7.69 1.19 3.92
C SER A 141 -9.15 0.87 4.19
N GLU A 142 -9.45 0.27 5.34
CA GLU A 142 -10.81 0.22 5.89
C GLU A 142 -11.41 1.62 6.04
N SER A 143 -10.56 2.62 6.26
CA SER A 143 -10.93 4.03 6.38
C SER A 143 -11.54 4.63 5.11
N ALA A 144 -11.49 3.91 3.99
CA ALA A 144 -12.19 4.30 2.76
C ALA A 144 -13.70 4.09 2.84
N PHE A 145 -14.15 3.14 3.65
CA PHE A 145 -15.57 2.83 3.90
C PHE A 145 -16.05 3.36 5.26
N GLN A 146 -15.19 3.25 6.27
CA GLN A 146 -15.46 3.70 7.61
C GLN A 146 -14.53 4.86 7.95
N VAL A 147 -14.82 6.02 7.33
CA VAL A 147 -13.99 7.23 7.45
C VAL A 147 -13.87 7.65 8.91
N PRO A 148 -12.65 7.68 9.49
CA PRO A 148 -12.49 8.08 10.86
C PRO A 148 -12.65 9.61 11.00
N ALA A 149 -13.44 10.03 12.00
CA ALA A 149 -13.72 11.44 12.25
C ALA A 149 -12.45 12.25 12.54
N GLU A 150 -11.45 11.60 13.12
CA GLU A 150 -10.14 12.17 13.44
C GLU A 150 -9.19 12.27 12.25
N MET A 151 -9.55 11.72 11.09
CA MET A 151 -8.70 11.68 9.87
C MET A 151 -9.52 11.78 8.59
N VAL A 152 -10.44 12.73 8.49
CA VAL A 152 -11.37 12.84 7.34
C VAL A 152 -10.62 12.99 6.02
N HIS A 153 -9.58 13.82 5.97
CA HIS A 153 -8.75 14.04 4.77
C HIS A 153 -8.00 12.76 4.34
N TYR A 154 -7.55 11.93 5.29
CA TYR A 154 -6.99 10.62 4.98
C TYR A 154 -8.04 9.68 4.39
N GLY A 155 -9.18 9.52 5.06
CA GLY A 155 -10.27 8.66 4.61
C GLY A 155 -10.74 9.02 3.19
N MET A 156 -10.88 10.33 2.90
CA MET A 156 -11.19 10.85 1.55
C MET A 156 -10.17 10.32 0.52
N THR A 157 -8.86 10.40 0.80
CA THR A 157 -7.86 9.92 -0.14
C THR A 157 -7.92 8.40 -0.36
N LYS A 158 -8.27 7.64 0.68
CA LYS A 158 -8.41 6.18 0.59
C LYS A 158 -9.65 5.77 -0.21
N THR A 159 -10.75 6.51 -0.09
CA THR A 159 -11.95 6.37 -0.94
C THR A 159 -11.62 6.71 -2.41
N ALA A 160 -10.87 7.79 -2.64
CA ALA A 160 -10.44 8.17 -3.98
C ALA A 160 -9.60 7.07 -4.66
N GLN A 161 -8.72 6.39 -3.94
CA GLN A 161 -7.94 5.25 -4.47
C GLN A 161 -8.85 4.11 -4.96
N ILE A 162 -9.92 3.79 -4.23
CA ILE A 162 -10.91 2.77 -4.62
C ILE A 162 -11.62 3.19 -5.91
N ALA A 163 -12.09 4.43 -5.98
CA ALA A 163 -12.77 4.94 -7.16
C ALA A 163 -11.88 4.92 -8.40
N ILE A 164 -10.60 5.33 -8.26
CA ILE A 164 -9.60 5.29 -9.33
C ILE A 164 -9.32 3.85 -9.76
N ALA A 165 -9.11 2.93 -8.82
CA ALA A 165 -8.87 1.52 -9.14
C ALA A 165 -10.05 0.91 -9.91
N ARG A 166 -11.29 1.20 -9.49
CA ARG A 166 -12.50 0.73 -10.18
C ARG A 166 -12.61 1.32 -11.58
N GLY A 167 -12.51 2.63 -11.74
CA GLY A 167 -12.56 3.29 -13.05
C GLY A 167 -11.47 2.81 -14.01
N LEU A 168 -10.25 2.60 -13.49
CA LEU A 168 -9.15 2.08 -14.29
C LEU A 168 -9.39 0.62 -14.70
N ALA A 169 -10.00 -0.21 -13.83
CA ALA A 169 -10.37 -1.58 -14.18
C ALA A 169 -11.39 -1.64 -15.33
N GLU A 170 -12.36 -0.74 -15.35
CA GLU A 170 -13.32 -0.62 -16.46
C GLU A 170 -12.61 -0.28 -17.78
N SER A 171 -11.61 0.64 -17.74
CA SER A 171 -10.88 1.08 -18.93
C SER A 171 -10.01 -0.02 -19.57
N VAL A 172 -9.70 -1.09 -18.82
CA VAL A 172 -8.89 -2.22 -19.29
C VAL A 172 -9.71 -3.51 -19.47
N ALA A 173 -11.03 -3.39 -19.50
CA ALA A 173 -11.91 -4.55 -19.66
C ALA A 173 -11.55 -5.36 -20.93
N GLY A 174 -11.66 -6.69 -20.87
CA GLY A 174 -11.33 -7.59 -21.98
C GLY A 174 -9.83 -7.86 -22.17
N THR A 175 -8.95 -7.27 -21.36
CA THR A 175 -7.49 -7.49 -21.43
C THR A 175 -6.98 -8.43 -20.33
N GLY A 176 -5.70 -8.81 -20.41
CA GLY A 176 -5.00 -9.55 -19.35
C GLY A 176 -4.55 -8.72 -18.16
N VAL A 177 -4.82 -7.40 -18.15
CA VAL A 177 -4.50 -6.48 -17.04
C VAL A 177 -5.61 -6.49 -16.00
N THR A 178 -5.25 -6.56 -14.72
CA THR A 178 -6.21 -6.38 -13.61
C THR A 178 -5.84 -5.17 -12.76
N VAL A 179 -6.85 -4.48 -12.27
CA VAL A 179 -6.69 -3.35 -11.33
C VAL A 179 -7.60 -3.59 -10.14
N ASN A 180 -7.04 -3.55 -8.93
CA ASN A 180 -7.77 -3.80 -7.69
C ASN A 180 -7.30 -2.87 -6.57
N SER A 181 -8.08 -2.79 -5.51
CA SER A 181 -7.65 -2.21 -4.23
C SER A 181 -7.58 -3.29 -3.16
N VAL A 182 -6.58 -3.23 -2.28
CA VAL A 182 -6.55 -3.99 -1.03
C VAL A 182 -6.77 -3.00 0.11
N LEU A 183 -7.59 -3.38 1.06
CA LEU A 183 -8.01 -2.54 2.17
C LEU A 183 -7.49 -3.12 3.48
N PRO A 184 -6.29 -2.75 3.93
CA PRO A 184 -5.81 -3.11 5.26
C PRO A 184 -6.66 -2.46 6.35
N GLY A 185 -6.78 -3.14 7.48
CA GLY A 185 -7.21 -2.57 8.74
C GLY A 185 -6.04 -1.95 9.52
N PRO A 186 -6.22 -1.74 10.83
CA PRO A 186 -5.14 -1.31 11.70
C PRO A 186 -3.98 -2.32 11.67
N THR A 187 -2.87 -1.92 11.07
CA THR A 187 -1.69 -2.77 10.87
C THR A 187 -0.51 -2.25 11.67
N ALA A 188 0.24 -3.15 12.34
CA ALA A 188 1.44 -2.84 13.13
C ALA A 188 2.62 -2.43 12.24
N SER A 189 2.45 -1.39 11.43
CA SER A 189 3.53 -0.77 10.68
C SER A 189 4.40 0.12 11.59
N GLU A 190 5.63 0.44 11.16
CA GLU A 190 6.54 1.33 11.90
C GLU A 190 5.85 2.64 12.33
N GLY A 191 5.08 3.25 11.41
CA GLY A 191 4.35 4.49 11.71
C GLY A 191 3.20 4.30 12.69
N ALA A 192 2.43 3.21 12.58
CA ALA A 192 1.32 2.91 13.47
C ALA A 192 1.80 2.56 14.89
N VAL A 193 2.89 1.79 15.01
CA VAL A 193 3.52 1.47 16.30
C VAL A 193 4.03 2.75 16.97
N GLY A 194 4.74 3.60 16.25
CA GLY A 194 5.23 4.87 16.80
C GLY A 194 4.10 5.81 17.26
N PHE A 195 2.99 5.83 16.53
CA PHE A 195 1.79 6.57 16.93
C PHE A 195 1.15 5.98 18.20
N LEU A 196 1.01 4.67 18.29
CA LEU A 196 0.44 3.99 19.45
C LEU A 196 1.31 4.19 20.70
N ASP A 197 2.63 4.10 20.55
CA ASP A 197 3.59 4.34 21.63
C ASP A 197 3.50 5.79 22.15
N GLY A 198 3.29 6.75 21.25
CA GLY A 198 3.05 8.15 21.61
C GLY A 198 1.77 8.32 22.44
N LEU A 199 0.67 7.65 22.03
CA LEU A 199 -0.59 7.65 22.78
C LEU A 199 -0.44 6.95 24.15
N ALA A 200 0.21 5.79 24.19
CA ALA A 200 0.47 5.05 25.42
C ALA A 200 1.18 5.91 26.45
N LYS A 201 2.25 6.59 26.05
CA LYS A 201 2.98 7.55 26.92
C LYS A 201 2.10 8.69 27.42
N LYS A 202 1.27 9.27 26.53
CA LYS A 202 0.36 10.38 26.87
C LYS A 202 -0.70 9.97 27.89
N HIS A 203 -1.17 8.72 27.83
CA HIS A 203 -2.19 8.19 28.73
C HIS A 203 -1.64 7.42 29.94
N GLY A 204 -0.32 7.27 30.06
CA GLY A 204 0.31 6.51 31.15
C GLY A 204 0.02 5.01 31.08
N LEU A 205 -0.21 4.47 29.90
CA LEU A 205 -0.51 3.08 29.65
C LEU A 205 0.71 2.35 29.06
N SER A 206 0.78 1.03 29.24
CA SER A 206 1.68 0.18 28.47
C SER A 206 1.22 0.06 27.01
N PRO A 207 2.10 -0.26 26.05
CA PRO A 207 1.69 -0.51 24.65
C PRO A 207 0.55 -1.53 24.51
N ALA A 208 0.57 -2.61 25.28
CA ALA A 208 -0.46 -3.66 25.24
C ALA A 208 -1.82 -3.18 25.78
N GLU A 209 -1.81 -2.33 26.81
CA GLU A 209 -3.05 -1.72 27.33
C GLU A 209 -3.59 -0.69 26.34
N MET A 210 -2.72 0.10 25.70
CA MET A 210 -3.12 1.05 24.68
C MET A 210 -3.70 0.38 23.44
N GLU A 211 -3.16 -0.77 23.03
CA GLU A 211 -3.73 -1.59 21.94
C GLU A 211 -5.15 -2.04 22.29
N LYS A 212 -5.37 -2.57 23.49
CA LYS A 212 -6.71 -2.97 23.95
C LYS A 212 -7.68 -1.79 23.96
N GLU A 213 -7.25 -0.64 24.44
CA GLU A 213 -8.07 0.57 24.48
C GLU A 213 -8.39 1.08 23.07
N PHE A 214 -7.43 1.01 22.13
CA PHE A 214 -7.62 1.34 20.73
C PHE A 214 -8.73 0.48 20.09
N PHE A 215 -8.71 -0.85 20.29
CA PHE A 215 -9.73 -1.73 19.74
C PHE A 215 -11.06 -1.68 20.51
N LYS A 216 -11.09 -1.10 21.68
CA LYS A 216 -12.34 -0.83 22.42
C LYS A 216 -13.00 0.48 21.99
N SER A 217 -12.21 1.53 21.74
CA SER A 217 -12.70 2.89 21.48
C SER A 217 -12.67 3.27 20.01
N ALA A 218 -11.52 3.16 19.34
CA ALA A 218 -11.34 3.63 17.97
C ALA A 218 -11.80 2.62 16.90
N ARG A 219 -11.65 1.31 17.17
CA ARG A 219 -12.07 0.25 16.22
C ARG A 219 -12.89 -0.86 16.93
N PRO A 220 -14.03 -0.47 17.57
CA PRO A 220 -14.83 -1.43 18.37
C PRO A 220 -15.46 -2.54 17.53
N THR A 221 -15.57 -2.37 16.21
CA THR A 221 -16.14 -3.36 15.29
C THR A 221 -15.16 -4.44 14.85
N SER A 222 -13.84 -4.25 15.03
CA SER A 222 -12.84 -5.25 14.65
C SER A 222 -13.18 -6.62 15.26
N LEU A 223 -13.17 -7.64 14.41
CA LEU A 223 -13.31 -9.04 14.84
C LEU A 223 -11.97 -9.60 15.31
N LEU A 224 -10.87 -9.09 14.76
CA LEU A 224 -9.52 -9.54 15.08
C LEU A 224 -9.04 -9.07 16.46
N LYS A 225 -9.45 -7.88 16.90
CA LYS A 225 -9.13 -7.27 18.21
C LYS A 225 -7.63 -7.11 18.50
N ARG A 226 -6.80 -7.11 17.51
CA ARG A 226 -5.36 -6.78 17.52
C ARG A 226 -4.97 -6.08 16.23
N PHE A 227 -3.79 -5.48 16.21
CA PHE A 227 -3.23 -5.04 14.94
C PHE A 227 -2.93 -6.23 14.04
N GLU A 228 -3.17 -6.07 12.75
CA GLU A 228 -2.68 -6.95 11.70
C GLU A 228 -1.17 -6.83 11.60
N THR A 229 -0.50 -7.90 11.19
CA THR A 229 0.92 -7.80 10.83
C THR A 229 1.06 -7.35 9.38
N PRO A 230 2.15 -6.65 9.02
CA PRO A 230 2.43 -6.32 7.62
C PRO A 230 2.46 -7.55 6.71
N GLU A 231 2.86 -8.71 7.23
CA GLU A 231 2.93 -9.98 6.51
C GLU A 231 1.55 -10.55 6.19
N GLU A 232 0.55 -10.38 7.07
CA GLU A 232 -0.84 -10.76 6.80
C GLU A 232 -1.39 -9.98 5.59
N ILE A 233 -1.06 -8.70 5.49
CA ILE A 233 -1.43 -7.87 4.33
C ILE A 233 -0.65 -8.26 3.09
N ALA A 234 0.66 -8.50 3.24
CA ALA A 234 1.53 -8.89 2.12
C ALA A 234 1.07 -10.19 1.47
N ALA A 235 0.61 -11.17 2.25
CA ALA A 235 0.06 -12.43 1.73
C ALA A 235 -1.14 -12.20 0.78
N VAL A 236 -2.08 -11.34 1.20
CA VAL A 236 -3.25 -10.99 0.36
C VAL A 236 -2.80 -10.25 -0.90
N VAL A 237 -1.89 -9.27 -0.78
CA VAL A 237 -1.41 -8.49 -1.93
C VAL A 237 -0.65 -9.38 -2.91
N THR A 238 0.18 -10.30 -2.44
CA THR A 238 0.91 -11.26 -3.28
C THR A 238 -0.05 -12.16 -4.07
N PHE A 239 -1.11 -12.66 -3.42
CA PHE A 239 -2.16 -13.39 -4.13
C PHE A 239 -2.85 -12.53 -5.20
N ILE A 240 -3.24 -11.29 -4.89
CA ILE A 240 -3.88 -10.38 -5.86
C ILE A 240 -2.91 -9.98 -6.99
N ALA A 241 -1.61 -9.97 -6.76
CA ALA A 241 -0.59 -9.74 -7.79
C ALA A 241 -0.36 -10.97 -8.69
N SER A 242 -0.83 -12.14 -8.30
CA SER A 242 -0.55 -13.41 -8.97
C SER A 242 -1.33 -13.61 -10.29
N ALA A 243 -0.93 -14.61 -11.05
CA ALA A 243 -1.70 -15.10 -12.20
C ALA A 243 -3.02 -15.75 -11.74
N GLN A 244 -3.05 -16.33 -10.54
CA GLN A 244 -4.19 -17.06 -9.99
C GLN A 244 -5.40 -16.16 -9.67
N SER A 245 -5.16 -14.85 -9.46
CA SER A 245 -6.20 -13.86 -9.16
C SER A 245 -6.88 -13.24 -10.39
N ALA A 246 -6.68 -13.80 -11.60
CA ALA A 246 -7.15 -13.21 -12.85
C ALA A 246 -8.65 -12.89 -12.92
N ALA A 247 -9.48 -13.59 -12.14
CA ALA A 247 -10.92 -13.34 -12.02
C ALA A 247 -11.26 -12.13 -11.12
N ILE A 248 -10.31 -11.65 -10.29
CA ILE A 248 -10.52 -10.51 -9.39
C ILE A 248 -10.19 -9.23 -10.14
N ARG A 249 -11.21 -8.45 -10.48
CA ARG A 249 -11.09 -7.26 -11.33
C ARG A 249 -11.96 -6.12 -10.80
N GLY A 250 -11.36 -4.96 -10.55
CA GLY A 250 -12.06 -3.78 -10.03
C GLY A 250 -12.59 -3.98 -8.61
N ALA A 251 -12.06 -4.95 -7.88
CA ALA A 251 -12.50 -5.29 -6.54
C ALA A 251 -11.81 -4.44 -5.48
N SER A 252 -12.53 -4.24 -4.36
CA SER A 252 -12.01 -3.75 -3.09
C SER A 252 -11.85 -4.93 -2.16
N VAL A 253 -10.66 -5.53 -2.14
CA VAL A 253 -10.37 -6.75 -1.38
C VAL A 253 -10.08 -6.37 0.07
N ARG A 254 -10.93 -6.83 0.97
CA ARG A 254 -10.86 -6.52 2.38
C ARG A 254 -9.87 -7.44 3.09
N ALA A 255 -8.91 -6.85 3.78
CA ALA A 255 -7.95 -7.49 4.67
C ALA A 255 -7.83 -6.58 5.91
N GLU A 256 -8.93 -6.47 6.69
CA GLU A 256 -9.11 -5.39 7.66
C GLU A 256 -9.61 -5.87 9.03
N GLY A 257 -9.41 -7.16 9.31
CA GLY A 257 -9.75 -7.74 10.59
C GLY A 257 -11.23 -7.66 11.00
N GLY A 258 -12.14 -7.48 10.02
CA GLY A 258 -13.59 -7.39 10.26
C GLY A 258 -14.03 -6.04 10.84
N VAL A 259 -13.32 -4.95 10.56
CA VAL A 259 -13.69 -3.59 11.01
C VAL A 259 -14.96 -3.11 10.28
N ILE A 260 -15.04 -3.36 8.97
CA ILE A 260 -16.18 -2.95 8.13
C ILE A 260 -17.34 -3.94 8.30
N ARG A 261 -18.50 -3.46 8.73
CA ARG A 261 -19.68 -4.30 9.02
C ARG A 261 -20.53 -4.65 7.79
N SER A 262 -20.43 -3.88 6.72
CA SER A 262 -21.20 -4.16 5.50
C SER A 262 -20.73 -5.47 4.85
N ILE A 263 -21.67 -6.22 4.29
CA ILE A 263 -21.44 -7.43 3.49
C ILE A 263 -21.44 -7.10 2.01
#